data_c44660f01e4a9f61368c9615ec357216
#
_entry.id   c44660f01e4a9f61368c9615ec357216
#
_cell.length_a   1.000
_cell.length_b   1.000
_cell.length_c   1.000
_cell.angle_alpha   90.00
_cell.angle_beta   90.00
_cell.angle_gamma   90.00
#
_symmetry.space_group_name_H-M   'P 1'
#
loop_
_entity.id
_entity.type
_entity.pdbx_description
1 polymer ?
#
loop_
_entity_poly.entity_id
_entity_poly.type
_entity_poly.pdbx_seq_one_letter_code
_entity_poly.pdbx_strand_id
1 'polypeptide(L)'
;SPEPVWFLPYLSGERTPHNNPQAKGVFFGLTHQHGANELARAVLEGVGYALADGMDVVHACGIKPQSVTLIGGGARSEYWRQMLADISGQQLDYRTGGDVGPALGAARLAQIAANPEKSLIELLPQLPLEQSHLPDAQRYAAYQPRRETFRRLYQQLLPFMA
;
A
#
# COMPACT_ATOMS: atom_id res chain seq x y z
N SER A 1 -9.90 17.70 -16.87
CA SER A 1 -10.24 16.77 -15.77
C SER A 1 -10.58 17.59 -14.55
N PRO A 2 -11.55 17.18 -13.72
CA PRO A 2 -11.83 17.87 -12.47
C PRO A 2 -10.60 17.85 -11.56
N GLU A 3 -10.54 18.77 -10.60
CA GLU A 3 -9.46 18.81 -9.62
C GLU A 3 -9.39 17.49 -8.84
N PRO A 4 -8.22 17.07 -8.33
CA PRO A 4 -8.09 15.81 -7.64
C PRO A 4 -8.86 15.80 -6.32
N VAL A 5 -9.47 14.66 -6.02
CA VAL A 5 -10.03 14.34 -4.70
C VAL A 5 -8.98 13.56 -3.92
N TRP A 6 -8.81 13.87 -2.65
CA TRP A 6 -7.97 13.10 -1.74
C TRP A 6 -8.82 12.25 -0.79
N PHE A 7 -8.31 11.09 -0.44
CA PHE A 7 -8.91 10.23 0.55
C PHE A 7 -7.88 9.85 1.61
N LEU A 8 -8.15 10.18 2.88
CA LEU A 8 -7.38 9.66 4.01
C LEU A 8 -8.00 8.33 4.44
N PRO A 9 -7.29 7.19 4.30
CA PRO A 9 -7.87 5.85 4.46
C PRO A 9 -7.91 5.35 5.90
N TYR A 10 -7.82 6.21 6.89
CA TYR A 10 -7.61 5.87 8.30
C TYR A 10 -8.92 5.55 9.04
N LEU A 11 -9.75 4.66 8.47
CA LEU A 11 -11.11 4.35 8.93
C LEU A 11 -11.17 3.79 10.37
N SER A 12 -10.11 3.14 10.83
CA SER A 12 -10.01 2.52 12.16
C SER A 12 -8.73 2.93 12.87
N GLY A 13 -8.34 4.17 12.69
CA GLY A 13 -7.04 4.66 13.15
C GLY A 13 -5.92 4.30 12.20
N GLU A 14 -4.71 4.63 12.57
CA GLU A 14 -3.51 4.42 11.77
C GLU A 14 -2.33 4.07 12.68
N ARG A 15 -1.53 3.07 12.29
CA ARG A 15 -0.37 2.62 13.06
C ARG A 15 0.94 3.22 12.55
N THR A 16 1.17 3.19 11.26
CA THR A 16 2.45 3.59 10.66
C THR A 16 2.21 4.45 9.41
N PRO A 17 2.73 5.68 9.35
CA PRO A 17 3.77 6.28 10.21
C PRO A 17 3.26 7.04 11.44
N HIS A 18 1.95 7.31 11.58
CA HIS A 18 1.44 8.30 12.52
C HIS A 18 1.20 7.76 13.94
N ASN A 19 0.93 6.45 14.07
CA ASN A 19 0.53 5.81 15.33
C ASN A 19 -0.61 6.56 16.04
N ASN A 20 -1.64 6.91 15.27
CA ASN A 20 -2.80 7.65 15.74
C ASN A 20 -4.06 6.77 15.72
N PRO A 21 -4.48 6.18 16.85
CA PRO A 21 -5.67 5.34 16.92
C PRO A 21 -6.99 6.13 16.73
N GLN A 22 -6.94 7.45 16.82
CA GLN A 22 -8.09 8.34 16.64
C GLN A 22 -8.22 8.88 15.21
N ALA A 23 -7.26 8.56 14.33
CA ALA A 23 -7.32 8.97 12.92
C ALA A 23 -8.60 8.42 12.27
N LYS A 24 -9.17 9.21 11.37
CA LYS A 24 -10.44 8.92 10.68
C LYS A 24 -10.29 9.04 9.18
N GLY A 25 -11.18 8.37 8.45
CA GLY A 25 -11.27 8.50 7.01
C GLY A 25 -11.86 9.86 6.62
N VAL A 26 -11.30 10.47 5.58
CA VAL A 26 -11.75 11.78 5.07
C VAL A 26 -11.67 11.80 3.56
N PHE A 27 -12.74 12.26 2.91
CA PHE A 27 -12.67 12.74 1.53
C PHE A 27 -12.54 14.26 1.53
N PHE A 28 -11.58 14.78 0.77
CA PHE A 28 -11.34 16.21 0.65
C PHE A 28 -11.29 16.65 -0.81
N GLY A 29 -11.84 17.83 -1.08
CA GLY A 29 -11.82 18.43 -2.42
C GLY A 29 -13.00 18.04 -3.30
N LEU A 30 -14.07 17.49 -2.73
CA LEU A 30 -15.28 17.13 -3.48
C LEU A 30 -16.02 18.36 -4.00
N THR A 31 -16.40 18.29 -5.27
CA THR A 31 -17.31 19.22 -5.93
C THR A 31 -18.43 18.46 -6.63
N HIS A 32 -19.45 19.15 -7.13
CA HIS A 32 -20.53 18.54 -7.90
C HIS A 32 -20.07 17.94 -9.25
N GLN A 33 -18.83 18.15 -9.66
CA GLN A 33 -18.24 17.55 -10.87
C GLN A 33 -17.67 16.15 -10.66
N HIS A 34 -17.58 15.70 -9.39
CA HIS A 34 -17.01 14.40 -9.05
C HIS A 34 -18.09 13.34 -8.95
N GLY A 35 -17.88 12.22 -9.63
CA GLY A 35 -18.73 11.05 -9.60
C GLY A 35 -18.06 9.85 -8.91
N ALA A 36 -18.66 8.69 -9.06
CA ALA A 36 -18.19 7.45 -8.43
C ALA A 36 -16.76 7.06 -8.87
N ASN A 37 -16.39 7.36 -10.12
CA ASN A 37 -15.06 7.03 -10.65
C ASN A 37 -13.95 7.84 -9.95
N GLU A 38 -14.18 9.13 -9.74
CA GLU A 38 -13.23 10.01 -9.05
C GLU A 38 -13.09 9.62 -7.58
N LEU A 39 -14.19 9.24 -6.93
CA LEU A 39 -14.18 8.73 -5.56
C LEU A 39 -13.42 7.40 -5.45
N ALA A 40 -13.70 6.45 -6.35
CA ALA A 40 -13.01 5.17 -6.38
C ALA A 40 -11.49 5.35 -6.61
N ARG A 41 -11.14 6.24 -7.54
CA ARG A 41 -9.73 6.57 -7.80
C ARG A 41 -9.07 7.19 -6.57
N ALA A 42 -9.75 8.12 -5.90
CA ALA A 42 -9.23 8.75 -4.69
C ALA A 42 -8.96 7.72 -3.57
N VAL A 43 -9.83 6.70 -3.43
CA VAL A 43 -9.61 5.60 -2.49
C VAL A 43 -8.35 4.81 -2.84
N LEU A 44 -8.19 4.40 -4.09
CA LEU A 44 -7.02 3.64 -4.54
C LEU A 44 -5.72 4.44 -4.35
N GLU A 45 -5.72 5.71 -4.74
CA GLU A 45 -4.57 6.61 -4.57
C GLU A 45 -4.27 6.87 -3.09
N GLY A 46 -5.29 7.14 -2.27
CA GLY A 46 -5.12 7.40 -0.84
C GLY A 46 -4.50 6.23 -0.09
N VAL A 47 -4.96 5.01 -0.36
CA VAL A 47 -4.32 3.81 0.18
C VAL A 47 -2.89 3.67 -0.34
N GLY A 48 -2.64 3.96 -1.61
CA GLY A 48 -1.31 3.96 -2.20
C GLY A 48 -0.36 4.95 -1.50
N TYR A 49 -0.82 6.17 -1.20
CA TYR A 49 -0.03 7.17 -0.46
C TYR A 49 0.30 6.72 0.96
N ALA A 50 -0.68 6.14 1.66
CA ALA A 50 -0.48 5.62 3.02
C ALA A 50 0.53 4.47 3.05
N LEU A 51 0.46 3.54 2.08
CA LEU A 51 1.43 2.45 1.96
C LEU A 51 2.83 2.97 1.61
N ALA A 52 2.94 3.98 0.74
CA ALA A 52 4.21 4.60 0.40
C ALA A 52 4.82 5.35 1.59
N ASP A 53 4.00 5.98 2.45
CA ASP A 53 4.45 6.59 3.70
C ASP A 53 4.99 5.55 4.68
N GLY A 54 4.35 4.38 4.78
CA GLY A 54 4.86 3.25 5.54
C GLY A 54 6.19 2.73 4.99
N MET A 55 6.36 2.67 3.67
CA MET A 55 7.62 2.26 3.03
C MET A 55 8.75 3.27 3.31
N ASP A 56 8.45 4.56 3.34
CA ASP A 56 9.44 5.59 3.71
C ASP A 56 9.98 5.39 5.13
N VAL A 57 9.14 4.96 6.08
CA VAL A 57 9.59 4.61 7.44
C VAL A 57 10.57 3.42 7.40
N VAL A 58 10.27 2.39 6.63
CA VAL A 58 11.17 1.23 6.45
C VAL A 58 12.52 1.69 5.88
N HIS A 59 12.50 2.54 4.87
CA HIS A 59 13.73 3.09 4.27
C HIS A 59 14.50 3.97 5.25
N ALA A 60 13.80 4.79 6.06
CA ALA A 60 14.43 5.64 7.08
C ALA A 60 15.11 4.83 8.18
N CYS A 61 14.66 3.59 8.44
CA CYS A 61 15.34 2.65 9.33
C CYS A 61 16.58 2.00 8.70
N GLY A 62 16.99 2.40 7.50
CA GLY A 62 18.16 1.87 6.79
C GLY A 62 17.87 0.56 6.04
N ILE A 63 16.65 0.07 6.03
CA ILE A 63 16.24 -1.14 5.34
C ILE A 63 15.90 -0.77 3.88
N LYS A 64 16.64 -1.35 2.93
CA LYS A 64 16.37 -1.21 1.49
C LYS A 64 16.02 -2.56 0.91
N PRO A 65 14.73 -2.93 0.82
CA PRO A 65 14.30 -4.20 0.26
C PRO A 65 14.76 -4.33 -1.20
N GLN A 66 15.31 -5.49 -1.55
CA GLN A 66 15.67 -5.80 -2.95
C GLN A 66 14.43 -6.13 -3.78
N SER A 67 13.40 -6.69 -3.15
CA SER A 67 12.10 -6.95 -3.76
C SER A 67 10.99 -6.73 -2.74
N VAL A 68 9.85 -6.27 -3.22
CA VAL A 68 8.63 -6.08 -2.41
C VAL A 68 7.52 -6.87 -3.06
N THR A 69 6.95 -7.83 -2.33
CA THR A 69 5.84 -8.64 -2.84
C THR A 69 4.51 -8.07 -2.38
N LEU A 70 3.59 -7.87 -3.33
CA LEU A 70 2.21 -7.50 -3.04
C LEU A 70 1.39 -8.74 -2.66
N ILE A 71 0.67 -8.64 -1.56
CA ILE A 71 -0.23 -9.69 -1.07
C ILE A 71 -1.60 -9.11 -0.70
N GLY A 72 -2.59 -10.00 -0.59
CA GLY A 72 -3.95 -9.65 -0.22
C GLY A 72 -4.88 -9.45 -1.41
N GLY A 73 -6.18 -9.35 -1.14
CA GLY A 73 -7.22 -9.31 -2.18
C GLY A 73 -7.07 -8.18 -3.20
N GLY A 74 -6.60 -7.00 -2.77
CA GLY A 74 -6.33 -5.87 -3.67
C GLY A 74 -5.23 -6.15 -4.70
N ALA A 75 -4.28 -7.03 -4.37
CA ALA A 75 -3.22 -7.42 -5.29
C ALA A 75 -3.72 -8.16 -6.55
N ARG A 76 -4.98 -8.58 -6.62
CA ARG A 76 -5.60 -9.14 -7.83
C ARG A 76 -5.73 -8.12 -8.96
N SER A 77 -5.85 -6.83 -8.66
CA SER A 77 -5.99 -5.78 -9.65
C SER A 77 -4.62 -5.38 -10.22
N GLU A 78 -4.38 -5.72 -11.49
CA GLU A 78 -3.17 -5.31 -12.21
C GLU A 78 -3.03 -3.79 -12.27
N TYR A 79 -4.14 -3.10 -12.53
CA TYR A 79 -4.19 -1.64 -12.55
C TYR A 79 -3.70 -1.05 -11.22
N TRP A 80 -4.17 -1.60 -10.09
CA TRP A 80 -3.77 -1.09 -8.78
C TRP A 80 -2.32 -1.45 -8.42
N ARG A 81 -1.85 -2.66 -8.80
CA ARG A 81 -0.43 -3.03 -8.64
C ARG A 81 0.50 -2.04 -9.32
N GLN A 82 0.18 -1.67 -10.57
CA GLN A 82 0.96 -0.67 -11.31
C GLN A 82 0.88 0.71 -10.67
N MET A 83 -0.30 1.14 -10.25
CA MET A 83 -0.49 2.43 -9.54
C MET A 83 0.35 2.48 -8.25
N LEU A 84 0.38 1.40 -7.47
CA LEU A 84 1.19 1.32 -6.26
C LEU A 84 2.70 1.42 -6.56
N ALA A 85 3.18 0.77 -7.63
CA ALA A 85 4.56 0.91 -8.07
C ALA A 85 4.88 2.35 -8.46
N ASP A 86 3.99 3.00 -9.22
CA ASP A 86 4.14 4.39 -9.67
C ASP A 86 4.11 5.39 -8.51
N ILE A 87 3.28 5.17 -7.48
CA ILE A 87 3.21 6.04 -6.29
C ILE A 87 4.44 5.87 -5.40
N SER A 88 4.87 4.63 -5.16
CA SER A 88 5.95 4.33 -4.23
C SER A 88 7.35 4.50 -4.84
N GLY A 89 7.47 4.45 -6.17
CA GLY A 89 8.76 4.41 -6.85
C GLY A 89 9.51 3.09 -6.67
N GLN A 90 8.82 2.02 -6.24
CA GLN A 90 9.39 0.71 -5.96
C GLN A 90 8.95 -0.31 -7.01
N GLN A 91 9.85 -1.22 -7.37
CA GLN A 91 9.45 -2.43 -8.07
C GLN A 91 8.59 -3.28 -7.12
N LEU A 92 7.42 -3.69 -7.60
CA LEU A 92 6.49 -4.52 -6.87
C LEU A 92 6.25 -5.83 -7.60
N ASP A 93 6.41 -6.94 -6.89
CA ASP A 93 6.26 -8.28 -7.42
C ASP A 93 4.91 -8.87 -7.02
N TYR A 94 4.23 -9.50 -7.96
CA TYR A 94 3.05 -10.32 -7.72
C TYR A 94 3.39 -11.78 -7.95
N ARG A 95 3.12 -12.62 -6.94
CA ARG A 95 3.48 -14.04 -6.93
C ARG A 95 2.25 -14.91 -6.80
N THR A 96 2.33 -16.14 -7.31
CA THR A 96 1.28 -17.15 -7.19
C THR A 96 0.78 -17.24 -5.75
N GLY A 97 -0.54 -17.18 -5.55
CA GLY A 97 -1.14 -17.27 -4.21
C GLY A 97 -0.93 -16.02 -3.34
N GLY A 98 -0.46 -14.91 -3.90
CA GLY A 98 -0.28 -13.66 -3.17
C GLY A 98 -1.58 -13.09 -2.58
N ASP A 99 -2.74 -13.46 -3.13
CA ASP A 99 -4.05 -13.03 -2.67
C ASP A 99 -4.51 -13.69 -1.35
N VAL A 100 -3.90 -14.80 -0.93
CA VAL A 100 -4.27 -15.53 0.31
C VAL A 100 -3.39 -15.21 1.53
N GLY A 101 -2.46 -14.29 1.39
CA GLY A 101 -1.52 -13.77 2.39
C GLY A 101 -1.50 -14.39 3.80
N PRO A 102 -2.38 -13.96 4.75
CA PRO A 102 -2.35 -14.44 6.13
C PRO A 102 -2.60 -15.94 6.28
N ALA A 103 -3.49 -16.52 5.47
CA ALA A 103 -3.79 -17.95 5.50
C ALA A 103 -2.58 -18.78 5.07
N LEU A 104 -1.85 -18.34 4.05
CA LEU A 104 -0.60 -18.96 3.63
C LEU A 104 0.46 -18.86 4.73
N GLY A 105 0.57 -17.72 5.41
CA GLY A 105 1.48 -17.53 6.54
C GLY A 105 1.20 -18.51 7.67
N ALA A 106 -0.07 -18.66 8.06
CA ALA A 106 -0.49 -19.62 9.09
C ALA A 106 -0.18 -21.07 8.69
N ALA A 107 -0.47 -21.44 7.44
CA ALA A 107 -0.15 -22.78 6.92
C ALA A 107 1.37 -23.07 6.94
N ARG A 108 2.18 -22.07 6.60
CA ARG A 108 3.65 -22.18 6.66
C ARG A 108 4.17 -22.36 8.09
N LEU A 109 3.63 -21.63 9.05
CA LEU A 109 3.97 -21.81 10.47
C LEU A 109 3.63 -23.22 10.95
N ALA A 110 2.45 -23.73 10.59
CA ALA A 110 2.06 -25.12 10.90
C ALA A 110 3.01 -26.15 10.24
N GLN A 111 3.41 -25.90 8.99
CA GLN A 111 4.36 -26.76 8.28
C GLN A 111 5.74 -26.79 8.96
N ILE A 112 6.22 -25.64 9.45
CA ILE A 112 7.47 -25.56 10.23
C ILE A 112 7.35 -26.39 11.51
N ALA A 113 6.26 -26.20 12.25
CA ALA A 113 6.03 -26.93 13.50
C ALA A 113 5.93 -28.44 13.31
N ALA A 114 5.37 -28.89 12.18
CA ALA A 114 5.23 -30.31 11.86
C ALA A 114 6.52 -30.97 11.33
N ASN A 115 7.54 -30.20 10.96
CA ASN A 115 8.78 -30.69 10.36
C ASN A 115 10.02 -30.03 11.01
N PRO A 116 10.25 -30.22 12.33
CA PRO A 116 11.31 -29.51 13.05
C PRO A 116 12.71 -29.87 12.56
N GLU A 117 12.86 -30.99 11.86
CA GLU A 117 14.14 -31.49 11.31
C GLU A 117 14.52 -30.82 9.98
N LYS A 118 13.60 -30.12 9.32
CA LYS A 118 13.85 -29.48 8.02
C LYS A 118 14.26 -28.03 8.15
N SER A 119 15.08 -27.57 7.22
CA SER A 119 15.45 -26.15 7.16
C SER A 119 14.31 -25.25 6.68
N LEU A 120 14.32 -23.97 7.10
CA LEU A 120 13.32 -23.00 6.64
C LEU A 120 13.36 -22.80 5.13
N ILE A 121 14.54 -22.92 4.50
CA ILE A 121 14.69 -22.77 3.05
C ILE A 121 13.94 -23.90 2.31
N GLU A 122 13.98 -25.12 2.83
CA GLU A 122 13.25 -26.25 2.25
C GLU A 122 11.73 -26.13 2.43
N LEU A 123 11.30 -25.65 3.62
CA LEU A 123 9.89 -25.56 3.97
C LEU A 123 9.21 -24.33 3.39
N LEU A 124 9.95 -23.23 3.16
CA LEU A 124 9.42 -21.94 2.75
C LEU A 124 10.00 -21.49 1.40
N PRO A 125 9.79 -22.27 0.33
CA PRO A 125 10.24 -21.85 -0.99
C PRO A 125 9.55 -20.54 -1.37
N GLN A 126 10.28 -19.66 -2.08
CA GLN A 126 9.68 -18.47 -2.66
C GLN A 126 8.66 -18.89 -3.72
N LEU A 127 7.46 -18.33 -3.64
CA LEU A 127 6.40 -18.61 -4.60
C LEU A 127 6.80 -18.11 -6.00
N PRO A 128 6.35 -18.79 -7.07
CA PRO A 128 6.64 -18.37 -8.45
C PRO A 128 6.22 -16.92 -8.70
N LEU A 129 7.09 -16.18 -9.38
CA LEU A 129 6.82 -14.84 -9.82
C LEU A 129 5.85 -14.89 -11.01
N GLU A 130 4.72 -14.22 -10.91
CA GLU A 130 3.77 -14.06 -12.02
C GLU A 130 4.02 -12.78 -12.80
N GLN A 131 4.23 -11.67 -12.10
CA GLN A 131 4.42 -10.37 -12.73
C GLN A 131 5.21 -9.42 -11.84
N SER A 132 6.08 -8.60 -12.45
CA SER A 132 6.74 -7.47 -11.80
C SER A 132 6.23 -6.16 -12.37
N HIS A 133 5.96 -5.19 -11.50
CA HIS A 133 5.54 -3.85 -11.86
C HIS A 133 6.69 -2.88 -11.56
N LEU A 134 7.28 -2.33 -12.60
CA LEU A 134 8.29 -1.28 -12.48
C LEU A 134 7.60 0.09 -12.42
N PRO A 135 8.07 1.01 -11.58
CA PRO A 135 7.53 2.36 -11.55
C PRO A 135 7.83 3.10 -12.86
N ASP A 136 6.82 3.77 -13.40
CA ASP A 136 7.02 4.73 -14.48
C ASP A 136 7.52 6.05 -13.92
N ALA A 137 8.66 6.53 -14.41
CA ALA A 137 9.33 7.72 -13.87
C ALA A 137 8.48 8.99 -13.99
N GLN A 138 7.71 9.13 -15.07
CA GLN A 138 6.85 10.30 -15.28
C GLN A 138 5.65 10.28 -14.33
N ARG A 139 5.00 9.11 -14.17
CA ARG A 139 3.89 8.94 -13.23
C ARG A 139 4.34 9.08 -11.79
N TYR A 140 5.49 8.50 -11.43
CA TYR A 140 6.09 8.70 -10.12
C TYR A 140 6.28 10.19 -9.81
N ALA A 141 6.90 10.94 -10.72
CA ALA A 141 7.10 12.39 -10.54
C ALA A 141 5.77 13.14 -10.38
N ALA A 142 4.72 12.76 -11.13
CA ALA A 142 3.39 13.36 -11.04
C ALA A 142 2.68 13.07 -9.71
N TYR A 143 2.97 11.93 -9.07
CA TYR A 143 2.38 11.57 -7.77
C TYR A 143 3.03 12.30 -6.58
N GLN A 144 4.28 12.75 -6.66
CA GLN A 144 4.97 13.34 -5.51
C GLN A 144 4.27 14.59 -4.94
N PRO A 145 3.90 15.61 -5.72
CA PRO A 145 3.20 16.77 -5.18
C PRO A 145 1.80 16.42 -4.64
N ARG A 146 1.15 15.41 -5.21
CA ARG A 146 -0.14 14.91 -4.71
C ARG A 146 0.02 14.22 -3.36
N ARG A 147 1.06 13.42 -3.21
CA ARG A 147 1.40 12.76 -1.96
C ARG A 147 1.77 13.76 -0.86
N GLU A 148 2.46 14.84 -1.21
CA GLU A 148 2.75 15.92 -0.27
C GLU A 148 1.47 16.60 0.21
N THR A 149 0.52 16.87 -0.69
CA THR A 149 -0.80 17.40 -0.32
C THR A 149 -1.55 16.43 0.61
N PHE A 150 -1.52 15.13 0.35
CA PHE A 150 -2.11 14.10 1.20
C PHE A 150 -1.56 14.17 2.64
N ARG A 151 -0.24 14.27 2.80
CA ARG A 151 0.42 14.42 4.12
C ARG A 151 0.02 15.72 4.82
N ARG A 152 -0.03 16.82 4.09
CA ARG A 152 -0.45 18.13 4.62
C ARG A 152 -1.89 18.11 5.09
N LEU A 153 -2.79 17.47 4.35
CA LEU A 153 -4.20 17.31 4.76
C LEU A 153 -4.32 16.58 6.09
N TYR A 154 -3.60 15.47 6.26
CA TYR A 154 -3.60 14.77 7.55
C TYR A 154 -3.16 15.70 8.69
N GLN A 155 -2.06 16.43 8.53
CA GLN A 155 -1.54 17.34 9.54
C GLN A 155 -2.54 18.46 9.90
N GLN A 156 -3.21 19.03 8.90
CA GLN A 156 -4.20 20.09 9.12
C GLN A 156 -5.50 19.59 9.78
N LEU A 157 -5.82 18.33 9.60
CA LEU A 157 -7.03 17.70 10.15
C LEU A 157 -6.82 17.06 11.51
N LEU A 158 -5.58 16.97 12.01
CA LEU A 158 -5.27 16.41 13.33
C LEU A 158 -6.14 16.94 14.47
N PRO A 159 -6.44 18.26 14.57
CA PRO A 159 -7.28 18.78 15.65
C PRO A 159 -8.71 18.21 15.67
N PHE A 160 -9.19 17.66 14.55
CA PHE A 160 -10.52 17.07 14.42
C PHE A 160 -10.52 15.56 14.62
N MET A 161 -9.37 14.95 14.86
CA MET A 161 -9.17 13.51 15.02
C MET A 161 -8.90 13.09 16.47
N ALA A 162 -9.13 13.99 17.41
CA ALA A 162 -8.98 13.73 18.85
C ALA A 162 -10.20 13.02 19.43
#